data_761bbe2865a84de18c1917dc28c712e7
#
_entry.id   761bbe2865a84de18c1917dc28c712e7
#
_cell.length_a   1.000
_cell.length_b   1.000
_cell.length_c   1.000
_cell.angle_alpha   90.00
_cell.angle_beta   90.00
_cell.angle_gamma   90.00
#
_symmetry.space_group_name_H-M   'P 1'
#
loop_
_entity.id
_entity.type
_entity.pdbx_description
1 polymer ?
#
loop_
_entity_poly.entity_id
_entity_poly.type
_entity_poly.pdbx_seq_one_letter_code
_entity_poly.pdbx_strand_id
1 'polypeptide(L)'
;MKIKKILASALALTLLTATLAGCGTSKTETSQTPSNTTQESASKENDIKSGASQTNSTSAQNSKTDVSGTVTGSGSSALLPLAQDAADKFKSVNPDISVTFNGGGSGTGLKQVADGSVDIGDSDVFAEEKLDADKAKELVDHKVCTITMAAIVNSDLGSSVKNLTKQQLIDIFTGKIANWKDVGGPDEKILLVTRPDSSGTRALFTKWALDGNQESSGASYLETDNSGELLETVKSNKGAIGYLALSYLVNNKDVTPVSIDGVAPTLENTYSGKYPVWGYEHMYTKGEPNQAVKAFLDYIMSDEYGKNMEAQGYGVSSKMQVTR
;
A
#
# COMPACT_ATOMS: atom_id res chain seq x y z
N MET A 1 26.19 14.40 -51.46
CA MET A 1 25.63 15.48 -52.32
C MET A 1 24.11 15.30 -52.38
N LYS A 2 23.37 16.34 -52.07
CA LYS A 2 21.86 16.54 -52.16
C LYS A 2 21.05 15.96 -51.02
N ILE A 3 20.29 16.64 -50.26
CA ILE A 3 19.67 17.97 -50.09
C ILE A 3 18.45 17.73 -49.21
N LYS A 4 18.33 18.55 -48.23
CA LYS A 4 17.25 18.79 -47.26
C LYS A 4 15.84 18.79 -47.87
N LYS A 5 14.82 18.34 -47.12
CA LYS A 5 13.54 19.06 -47.07
C LYS A 5 13.00 19.06 -45.64
N ILE A 6 13.00 20.25 -45.09
CA ILE A 6 12.28 20.73 -43.92
C ILE A 6 10.84 20.95 -44.37
N LEU A 7 9.85 20.46 -43.63
CA LEU A 7 8.50 21.00 -43.68
C LEU A 7 8.06 21.34 -42.25
N ALA A 8 8.05 22.61 -42.00
CA ALA A 8 7.37 23.24 -40.89
C ALA A 8 5.88 23.37 -41.25
N SER A 9 4.99 23.06 -40.35
CA SER A 9 3.59 23.48 -40.41
C SER A 9 3.19 24.04 -39.06
N ALA A 10 2.86 25.33 -39.11
CA ALA A 10 2.45 26.15 -37.99
C ALA A 10 0.97 25.97 -37.65
N LEU A 11 0.67 25.99 -36.39
CA LEU A 11 -0.21 26.87 -35.62
C LEU A 11 -1.65 27.09 -36.12
N ALA A 12 -2.63 26.71 -35.32
CA ALA A 12 -3.87 27.49 -35.20
C ALA A 12 -4.37 27.39 -33.74
N LEU A 13 -4.18 28.51 -33.06
CA LEU A 13 -4.70 28.88 -31.75
C LEU A 13 -6.11 29.47 -31.96
N THR A 14 -7.15 28.90 -31.39
CA THR A 14 -8.46 29.55 -31.28
C THR A 14 -8.87 29.65 -29.82
N LEU A 15 -8.74 30.90 -29.31
CA LEU A 15 -9.42 31.38 -28.10
C LEU A 15 -10.92 31.48 -28.38
N LEU A 16 -11.74 30.93 -27.51
CA LEU A 16 -13.16 31.25 -27.41
C LEU A 16 -13.45 31.75 -26.00
N THR A 17 -13.58 33.06 -25.86
CA THR A 17 -14.12 33.77 -24.70
C THR A 17 -15.64 33.81 -24.83
N ALA A 18 -16.36 33.38 -23.80
CA ALA A 18 -17.76 33.70 -23.63
C ALA A 18 -18.00 34.20 -22.21
N THR A 19 -18.19 35.48 -22.10
CA THR A 19 -18.74 36.23 -20.97
C THR A 19 -20.26 36.14 -21.00
N LEU A 20 -20.87 35.81 -19.87
CA LEU A 20 -22.27 36.18 -19.61
C LEU A 20 -22.43 36.59 -18.16
N ALA A 21 -22.68 37.87 -17.99
CA ALA A 21 -23.13 38.48 -16.75
C ALA A 21 -24.63 38.21 -16.53
N GLY A 22 -25.02 38.06 -15.29
CA GLY A 22 -26.41 37.98 -14.87
C GLY A 22 -26.54 38.41 -13.42
N CYS A 23 -26.84 39.70 -13.20
CA CYS A 23 -27.23 40.30 -11.95
C CYS A 23 -28.62 39.81 -11.50
N GLY A 24 -28.81 39.63 -10.20
CA GLY A 24 -30.12 39.49 -9.57
C GLY A 24 -30.04 39.80 -8.08
N THR A 25 -30.30 41.04 -7.75
CA THR A 25 -30.46 41.62 -6.40
C THR A 25 -31.82 41.28 -5.77
N SER A 26 -31.89 41.05 -4.45
CA SER A 26 -32.82 41.67 -3.48
C SER A 26 -32.78 41.00 -2.11
N LYS A 27 -32.37 41.78 -1.16
CA LYS A 27 -32.95 42.41 0.04
C LYS A 27 -33.23 41.47 1.20
N THR A 28 -32.45 41.56 2.24
CA THR A 28 -32.63 42.24 3.55
C THR A 28 -34.01 42.09 4.22
N GLU A 29 -34.03 41.45 5.37
CA GLU A 29 -34.66 42.06 6.57
C GLU A 29 -34.19 41.39 7.87
N THR A 30 -33.93 42.24 8.80
CA THR A 30 -33.47 42.23 10.17
C THR A 30 -34.62 41.93 11.13
N SER A 31 -34.34 41.24 12.26
CA SER A 31 -34.84 41.62 13.61
C SER A 31 -34.54 40.53 14.64
N GLN A 32 -33.61 40.81 15.51
CA GLN A 32 -33.81 41.24 16.93
C GLN A 32 -34.06 40.14 17.96
N THR A 33 -33.04 40.03 18.81
CA THR A 33 -33.05 39.52 20.18
C THR A 33 -33.98 40.40 21.07
N PRO A 34 -34.53 39.88 22.17
CA PRO A 34 -33.93 40.25 23.46
C PRO A 34 -33.92 39.16 24.56
N SER A 35 -32.88 39.26 25.30
CA SER A 35 -32.51 39.17 26.70
C SER A 35 -33.52 38.84 27.82
N ASN A 36 -32.92 38.24 28.85
CA ASN A 36 -33.17 38.27 30.31
C ASN A 36 -34.26 37.36 30.87
N THR A 37 -33.96 36.61 31.93
CA THR A 37 -33.75 37.10 33.30
C THR A 37 -33.28 35.95 34.22
N THR A 38 -32.35 36.28 35.06
CA THR A 38 -31.84 35.63 36.26
C THR A 38 -32.92 35.32 37.28
N GLN A 39 -32.85 34.20 38.02
CA GLN A 39 -33.11 34.20 39.45
C GLN A 39 -32.45 33.02 40.17
N GLU A 40 -31.75 33.38 41.19
CA GLU A 40 -31.06 32.74 42.25
C GLU A 40 -32.01 32.28 43.36
N SER A 41 -31.73 31.16 44.07
CA SER A 41 -31.92 30.96 45.53
C SER A 41 -31.63 29.51 45.89
N ALA A 42 -30.54 29.20 46.50
CA ALA A 42 -30.17 29.09 47.89
C ALA A 42 -30.78 27.96 48.72
N SER A 43 -29.89 27.07 49.15
CA SER A 43 -29.75 26.44 50.49
C SER A 43 -30.76 25.42 51.00
N LYS A 44 -30.29 24.19 51.31
CA LYS A 44 -30.05 23.75 52.70
C LYS A 44 -29.44 22.35 52.78
N GLU A 45 -28.42 22.24 53.57
CA GLU A 45 -27.83 21.03 54.13
C GLU A 45 -28.84 20.15 54.86
N ASN A 46 -28.58 18.83 54.81
CA ASN A 46 -28.62 18.03 56.04
C ASN A 46 -27.85 16.72 55.85
N ASP A 47 -26.87 16.60 56.72
CA ASP A 47 -26.13 15.38 57.07
C ASP A 47 -27.08 14.27 57.55
N ILE A 48 -26.76 12.99 57.20
CA ILE A 48 -26.77 11.87 58.16
C ILE A 48 -25.84 10.75 57.59
N LYS A 49 -24.90 10.36 58.43
CA LYS A 49 -23.95 9.27 58.43
C LYS A 49 -24.65 7.89 58.43
N SER A 50 -24.16 6.89 57.70
CA SER A 50 -23.60 5.67 58.29
C SER A 50 -23.55 4.49 57.32
N GLY A 51 -22.44 3.74 57.30
CA GLY A 51 -22.49 2.29 57.11
C GLY A 51 -21.78 1.74 55.88
N ALA A 52 -20.57 1.33 56.09
CA ALA A 52 -19.66 0.58 55.17
C ALA A 52 -20.27 -0.68 54.58
N SER A 53 -19.99 -0.94 53.29
CA SER A 53 -19.48 -2.24 52.85
C SER A 53 -18.79 -2.08 51.48
N GLN A 54 -17.48 -2.19 51.48
CA GLN A 54 -16.70 -2.27 50.27
C GLN A 54 -16.84 -3.68 49.68
N THR A 55 -17.51 -3.79 48.58
CA THR A 55 -17.28 -4.89 47.63
C THR A 55 -16.52 -4.32 46.48
N ASN A 56 -15.23 -4.66 46.42
CA ASN A 56 -14.32 -4.34 45.33
C ASN A 56 -14.72 -5.16 44.10
N SER A 57 -15.61 -4.63 43.29
CA SER A 57 -15.82 -5.08 41.92
C SER A 57 -14.82 -4.34 41.06
N THR A 58 -13.72 -4.98 40.73
CA THR A 58 -12.81 -4.53 39.70
C THR A 58 -13.53 -4.62 38.36
N SER A 59 -14.31 -3.61 38.06
CA SER A 59 -14.74 -3.32 36.70
C SER A 59 -13.48 -2.93 35.94
N ALA A 60 -13.07 -3.77 35.00
CA ALA A 60 -12.14 -3.35 33.96
C ALA A 60 -12.79 -2.13 33.26
N GLN A 61 -12.38 -0.95 33.70
CA GLN A 61 -12.65 0.29 32.97
C GLN A 61 -11.90 0.18 31.65
N ASN A 62 -12.67 -0.16 30.60
CA ASN A 62 -12.30 0.13 29.25
C ASN A 62 -12.23 1.67 29.17
N SER A 63 -11.07 2.24 29.48
CA SER A 63 -10.82 3.67 29.28
C SER A 63 -10.82 3.92 27.78
N LYS A 64 -12.01 4.24 27.24
CA LYS A 64 -12.14 4.88 25.94
C LYS A 64 -11.30 6.15 26.02
N THR A 65 -10.09 6.12 25.52
CA THR A 65 -9.32 7.35 25.31
C THR A 65 -10.10 8.14 24.28
N ASP A 66 -10.53 9.34 24.62
CA ASP A 66 -11.20 10.29 23.70
C ASP A 66 -10.16 10.82 22.67
N VAL A 67 -9.56 9.91 21.91
CA VAL A 67 -8.62 10.24 20.85
C VAL A 67 -9.43 10.43 19.58
N SER A 68 -9.33 11.59 18.99
CA SER A 68 -9.94 11.93 17.71
C SER A 68 -8.89 12.50 16.76
N GLY A 69 -9.16 12.45 15.45
CA GLY A 69 -8.26 13.05 14.48
C GLY A 69 -8.32 12.41 13.10
N THR A 70 -7.35 12.78 12.28
CA THR A 70 -7.17 12.22 10.94
C THR A 70 -5.80 11.58 10.86
N VAL A 71 -5.73 10.43 10.22
CA VAL A 71 -4.49 9.71 9.88
C VAL A 71 -4.43 9.58 8.36
N THR A 72 -3.37 10.09 7.77
CA THR A 72 -3.11 10.03 6.33
C THR A 72 -1.90 9.14 6.06
N GLY A 73 -2.05 8.21 5.13
CA GLY A 73 -0.96 7.32 4.72
C GLY A 73 -0.83 7.26 3.20
N SER A 74 0.38 6.96 2.75
CA SER A 74 0.64 6.72 1.33
C SER A 74 1.87 5.85 1.15
N GLY A 75 1.95 5.19 -0.01
CA GLY A 75 3.16 4.46 -0.38
C GLY A 75 2.91 3.14 -1.09
N SER A 76 3.31 2.03 -0.49
CA SER A 76 3.21 0.71 -1.09
C SER A 76 1.82 0.39 -1.62
N SER A 77 1.71 0.20 -2.93
CA SER A 77 0.47 -0.32 -3.52
C SER A 77 0.27 -1.81 -3.22
N ALA A 78 1.29 -2.52 -2.76
CA ALA A 78 1.17 -3.91 -2.35
C ALA A 78 0.58 -4.04 -0.94
N LEU A 79 0.86 -3.08 -0.03
CA LEU A 79 0.27 -3.01 1.31
C LEU A 79 -1.12 -2.36 1.29
N LEU A 80 -1.43 -1.55 0.28
CA LEU A 80 -2.66 -0.74 0.23
C LEU A 80 -3.96 -1.52 0.54
N PRO A 81 -4.20 -2.75 0.02
CA PRO A 81 -5.41 -3.49 0.36
C PRO A 81 -5.55 -3.78 1.86
N LEU A 82 -4.44 -4.14 2.53
CA LEU A 82 -4.43 -4.39 3.98
C LEU A 82 -4.67 -3.11 4.76
N ALA A 83 -4.00 -2.02 4.38
CA ALA A 83 -4.11 -0.73 5.05
C ALA A 83 -5.54 -0.16 4.97
N GLN A 84 -6.21 -0.32 3.82
CA GLN A 84 -7.60 0.08 3.63
C GLN A 84 -8.56 -0.79 4.43
N ASP A 85 -8.41 -2.13 4.41
CA ASP A 85 -9.22 -3.04 5.23
C ASP A 85 -9.04 -2.75 6.73
N ALA A 86 -7.81 -2.49 7.16
CA ALA A 86 -7.52 -2.11 8.55
C ALA A 86 -8.20 -0.78 8.91
N ALA A 87 -8.15 0.24 8.04
CA ALA A 87 -8.78 1.53 8.25
C ALA A 87 -10.31 1.40 8.40
N ASP A 88 -10.94 0.61 7.54
CA ASP A 88 -12.39 0.37 7.57
C ASP A 88 -12.83 -0.34 8.86
N LYS A 89 -12.09 -1.35 9.28
CA LYS A 89 -12.35 -2.08 10.53
C LYS A 89 -12.03 -1.23 11.76
N PHE A 90 -10.95 -0.47 11.74
CA PHE A 90 -10.55 0.43 12.82
C PHE A 90 -11.60 1.49 13.11
N LYS A 91 -12.28 2.01 12.09
CA LYS A 91 -13.38 2.96 12.24
C LYS A 91 -14.53 2.43 13.13
N SER A 92 -14.74 1.10 13.14
CA SER A 92 -15.77 0.47 13.97
C SER A 92 -15.43 0.49 15.46
N VAL A 93 -14.14 0.53 15.81
CA VAL A 93 -13.65 0.52 17.21
C VAL A 93 -13.20 1.91 17.66
N ASN A 94 -12.84 2.79 16.73
CA ASN A 94 -12.42 4.17 16.96
C ASN A 94 -13.11 5.13 15.97
N PRO A 95 -14.41 5.39 16.15
CA PRO A 95 -15.22 6.15 15.18
C PRO A 95 -14.80 7.62 15.03
N ASP A 96 -14.10 8.16 16.02
CA ASP A 96 -13.65 9.55 16.04
C ASP A 96 -12.30 9.77 15.35
N ILE A 97 -11.67 8.69 14.81
CA ILE A 97 -10.45 8.76 14.02
C ILE A 97 -10.77 8.37 12.57
N SER A 98 -10.45 9.27 11.64
CA SER A 98 -10.55 9.02 10.20
C SER A 98 -9.18 8.61 9.66
N VAL A 99 -9.11 7.45 9.00
CA VAL A 99 -7.86 6.91 8.43
C VAL A 99 -8.02 6.76 6.92
N THR A 100 -7.04 7.25 6.15
CA THR A 100 -7.04 7.15 4.69
C THR A 100 -5.65 6.77 4.17
N PHE A 101 -5.60 5.85 3.19
CA PHE A 101 -4.37 5.44 2.54
C PHE A 101 -4.46 5.56 1.02
N ASN A 102 -3.37 5.98 0.38
CA ASN A 102 -3.22 6.06 -1.06
C ASN A 102 -2.00 5.27 -1.53
N GLY A 103 -2.12 4.60 -2.69
CA GLY A 103 -0.98 4.00 -3.36
C GLY A 103 -0.09 5.06 -4.03
N GLY A 104 1.11 4.69 -4.43
CA GLY A 104 2.06 5.59 -5.13
C GLY A 104 3.47 5.00 -5.18
N GLY A 105 3.63 3.80 -4.60
CA GLY A 105 4.90 3.10 -4.46
C GLY A 105 5.68 3.52 -3.22
N SER A 106 6.48 2.61 -2.70
CA SER A 106 7.24 2.75 -1.45
C SER A 106 8.11 4.00 -1.41
N GLY A 107 8.82 4.31 -2.50
CA GLY A 107 9.65 5.51 -2.57
C GLY A 107 8.87 6.82 -2.49
N THR A 108 7.62 6.84 -2.96
CA THR A 108 6.72 7.99 -2.82
C THR A 108 6.29 8.16 -1.37
N GLY A 109 5.81 7.08 -0.73
CA GLY A 109 5.39 7.11 0.67
C GLY A 109 6.51 7.53 1.61
N LEU A 110 7.69 6.94 1.44
CA LEU A 110 8.88 7.30 2.23
C LEU A 110 9.28 8.78 2.09
N LYS A 111 9.22 9.33 0.88
CA LYS A 111 9.47 10.77 0.67
C LYS A 111 8.41 11.65 1.33
N GLN A 112 7.15 11.29 1.20
CA GLN A 112 6.04 12.07 1.73
C GLN A 112 6.02 12.08 3.26
N VAL A 113 6.29 10.95 3.92
CA VAL A 113 6.40 10.92 5.39
C VAL A 113 7.63 11.66 5.88
N ALA A 114 8.78 11.53 5.20
CA ALA A 114 9.99 12.28 5.55
C ALA A 114 9.81 13.79 5.43
N ASP A 115 9.04 14.23 4.42
CA ASP A 115 8.72 15.65 4.22
C ASP A 115 7.52 16.13 5.09
N GLY A 116 6.85 15.22 5.83
CA GLY A 116 5.71 15.52 6.70
C GLY A 116 4.40 15.79 5.93
N SER A 117 4.30 15.34 4.68
CA SER A 117 3.10 15.50 3.85
C SER A 117 2.01 14.46 4.16
N VAL A 118 2.38 13.35 4.78
CA VAL A 118 1.51 12.32 5.32
C VAL A 118 2.01 11.89 6.71
N ASP A 119 1.13 11.30 7.50
CA ASP A 119 1.45 10.81 8.84
C ASP A 119 2.19 9.46 8.79
N ILE A 120 1.85 8.62 7.80
CA ILE A 120 2.42 7.28 7.63
C ILE A 120 2.93 7.11 6.20
N GLY A 121 4.15 6.63 6.05
CA GLY A 121 4.74 6.23 4.76
C GLY A 121 4.85 4.72 4.66
N ASP A 122 4.12 4.09 3.73
CA ASP A 122 4.13 2.65 3.54
C ASP A 122 5.26 2.20 2.63
N SER A 123 5.93 1.10 2.98
CA SER A 123 7.06 0.61 2.18
C SER A 123 7.26 -0.90 2.27
N ASP A 124 7.52 -1.53 1.11
CA ASP A 124 7.94 -2.92 0.98
C ASP A 124 9.45 -3.11 1.24
N VAL A 125 10.18 -2.01 1.43
CA VAL A 125 11.64 -2.00 1.63
C VAL A 125 12.01 -1.04 2.75
N PHE A 126 13.22 -1.21 3.30
CA PHE A 126 13.73 -0.29 4.32
C PHE A 126 13.90 1.14 3.77
N ALA A 127 13.71 2.13 4.65
CA ALA A 127 13.79 3.55 4.27
C ALA A 127 15.13 3.91 3.62
N GLU A 128 16.22 3.32 4.09
CA GLU A 128 17.57 3.52 3.61
C GLU A 128 17.79 3.04 2.15
N GLU A 129 16.90 2.19 1.65
CA GLU A 129 16.95 1.73 0.25
C GLU A 129 16.39 2.76 -0.74
N LYS A 130 15.66 3.78 -0.25
CA LYS A 130 14.95 4.78 -1.08
C LYS A 130 15.23 6.23 -0.69
N LEU A 131 15.77 6.48 0.49
CA LEU A 131 16.06 7.81 1.01
C LEU A 131 17.55 7.96 1.33
N ASP A 132 18.01 9.20 1.33
CA ASP A 132 19.31 9.54 1.88
C ASP A 132 19.36 9.22 3.38
N ALA A 133 20.54 8.81 3.87
CA ALA A 133 20.72 8.31 5.23
C ALA A 133 20.25 9.31 6.32
N ASP A 134 20.36 10.61 6.09
CA ASP A 134 19.93 11.63 7.04
C ASP A 134 18.39 11.67 7.16
N LYS A 135 17.67 11.58 6.05
CA LYS A 135 16.21 11.51 6.04
C LYS A 135 15.70 10.19 6.61
N ALA A 136 16.32 9.08 6.26
CA ALA A 136 15.93 7.76 6.76
C ALA A 136 16.03 7.66 8.29
N LYS A 137 17.05 8.26 8.91
CA LYS A 137 17.25 8.27 10.37
C LYS A 137 16.18 9.06 11.16
N GLU A 138 15.45 9.96 10.51
CA GLU A 138 14.35 10.70 11.14
C GLU A 138 13.07 9.86 11.24
N LEU A 139 13.03 8.71 10.55
CA LEU A 139 11.85 7.87 10.48
C LEU A 139 11.90 6.76 11.52
N VAL A 140 10.73 6.49 12.12
CA VAL A 140 10.50 5.36 13.02
C VAL A 140 9.83 4.24 12.22
N ASP A 141 10.44 3.06 12.22
CA ASP A 141 9.98 1.87 11.51
C ASP A 141 8.98 1.05 12.34
N HIS A 142 7.80 0.85 11.82
CA HIS A 142 6.78 -0.05 12.35
C HIS A 142 6.59 -1.21 11.36
N LYS A 143 7.16 -2.40 11.69
CA LYS A 143 7.02 -3.61 10.87
C LYS A 143 5.64 -4.21 11.07
N VAL A 144 4.77 -4.04 10.07
CA VAL A 144 3.36 -4.43 10.16
C VAL A 144 3.16 -5.92 9.90
N CYS A 145 3.72 -6.42 8.80
CA CYS A 145 3.53 -7.80 8.36
C CYS A 145 4.69 -8.24 7.45
N THR A 146 4.60 -9.44 6.88
CA THR A 146 5.48 -9.88 5.80
C THR A 146 4.71 -9.98 4.49
N ILE A 147 5.42 -9.74 3.40
CA ILE A 147 4.89 -9.81 2.05
C ILE A 147 5.68 -10.82 1.22
N THR A 148 4.96 -11.66 0.46
CA THR A 148 5.54 -12.61 -0.50
C THR A 148 5.26 -12.09 -1.89
N MET A 149 6.30 -11.96 -2.73
CA MET A 149 6.18 -11.53 -4.12
C MET A 149 6.27 -12.74 -5.05
N ALA A 150 5.30 -12.90 -5.93
CA ALA A 150 5.27 -13.95 -6.92
C ALA A 150 5.49 -13.39 -8.33
N ALA A 151 6.30 -14.06 -9.14
CA ALA A 151 6.20 -13.90 -10.59
C ALA A 151 4.83 -14.43 -11.02
N ILE A 152 4.16 -13.70 -11.91
CA ILE A 152 2.84 -14.06 -12.44
C ILE A 152 2.85 -14.04 -13.95
N VAL A 153 2.13 -14.96 -14.55
CA VAL A 153 1.89 -14.99 -15.99
C VAL A 153 0.39 -14.92 -16.30
N ASN A 154 0.06 -14.52 -17.51
CA ASN A 154 -1.32 -14.62 -18.02
C ASN A 154 -1.83 -16.06 -17.87
N SER A 155 -3.12 -16.23 -17.54
CA SER A 155 -3.72 -17.56 -17.28
C SER A 155 -3.61 -18.53 -18.46
N ASP A 156 -3.58 -18.04 -19.70
CA ASP A 156 -3.40 -18.88 -20.89
C ASP A 156 -2.04 -19.60 -20.90
N LEU A 157 -1.02 -18.99 -20.28
CA LEU A 157 0.31 -19.58 -20.09
C LEU A 157 0.40 -20.53 -18.89
N GLY A 158 -0.51 -20.39 -17.93
CA GLY A 158 -0.46 -21.09 -16.65
C GLY A 158 -0.50 -22.61 -16.71
N SER A 159 -0.93 -23.20 -17.84
CA SER A 159 -0.86 -24.64 -18.04
C SER A 159 0.54 -25.13 -18.40
N SER A 160 1.32 -24.34 -19.11
CA SER A 160 2.66 -24.66 -19.64
C SER A 160 3.81 -24.03 -18.86
N VAL A 161 3.59 -22.88 -18.19
CA VAL A 161 4.61 -22.13 -17.45
C VAL A 161 4.23 -22.05 -15.97
N LYS A 162 4.32 -23.18 -15.26
CA LYS A 162 4.02 -23.25 -13.82
C LYS A 162 5.25 -23.09 -12.93
N ASN A 163 6.43 -23.29 -13.50
CA ASN A 163 7.68 -23.24 -12.80
C ASN A 163 8.78 -22.72 -13.73
N LEU A 164 9.60 -21.83 -13.21
CA LEU A 164 10.81 -21.36 -13.85
C LEU A 164 11.98 -21.60 -12.89
N THR A 165 13.15 -21.93 -13.44
CA THR A 165 14.36 -21.82 -12.63
C THR A 165 14.65 -20.36 -12.35
N LYS A 166 15.36 -20.08 -11.26
CA LYS A 166 15.78 -18.71 -10.95
C LYS A 166 16.56 -18.09 -12.11
N GLN A 167 17.43 -18.88 -12.76
CA GLN A 167 18.19 -18.40 -13.92
C GLN A 167 17.28 -18.08 -15.12
N GLN A 168 16.26 -18.90 -15.42
CA GLN A 168 15.29 -18.59 -16.47
C GLN A 168 14.54 -17.30 -16.17
N LEU A 169 14.15 -17.10 -14.91
CA LEU A 169 13.48 -15.87 -14.48
C LEU A 169 14.38 -14.64 -14.70
N ILE A 170 15.65 -14.71 -14.30
CA ILE A 170 16.65 -13.67 -14.56
C ILE A 170 16.79 -13.41 -16.06
N ASP A 171 16.93 -14.46 -16.89
CA ASP A 171 17.14 -14.32 -18.31
C ASP A 171 15.91 -13.76 -19.04
N ILE A 172 14.70 -14.06 -18.56
CA ILE A 172 13.45 -13.45 -19.04
C ILE A 172 13.44 -11.96 -18.70
N PHE A 173 13.60 -11.60 -17.43
CA PHE A 173 13.48 -10.20 -17.01
C PHE A 173 14.63 -9.32 -17.51
N THR A 174 15.80 -9.89 -17.79
CA THR A 174 16.92 -9.16 -18.41
C THR A 174 16.83 -9.12 -19.95
N GLY A 175 15.81 -9.77 -20.55
CA GLY A 175 15.57 -9.76 -22.00
C GLY A 175 16.44 -10.72 -22.80
N LYS A 176 17.21 -11.62 -22.17
CA LYS A 176 17.99 -12.67 -22.86
C LYS A 176 17.08 -13.76 -23.42
N ILE A 177 15.99 -14.10 -22.74
CA ILE A 177 14.93 -14.97 -23.21
C ILE A 177 13.73 -14.09 -23.55
N ALA A 178 13.32 -14.10 -24.83
CA ALA A 178 12.27 -13.24 -25.36
C ALA A 178 11.08 -14.03 -25.92
N ASN A 179 11.09 -15.34 -25.83
CA ASN A 179 10.02 -16.21 -26.31
C ASN A 179 9.77 -17.35 -25.32
N TRP A 180 8.51 -17.63 -25.04
CA TRP A 180 8.10 -18.65 -24.08
C TRP A 180 8.55 -20.06 -24.47
N LYS A 181 8.70 -20.38 -25.76
CA LYS A 181 9.18 -21.69 -26.21
C LYS A 181 10.58 -22.04 -25.68
N ASP A 182 11.40 -21.03 -25.39
CA ASP A 182 12.77 -21.23 -24.91
C ASP A 182 12.80 -21.74 -23.44
N VAL A 183 11.64 -21.71 -22.77
CA VAL A 183 11.43 -22.24 -21.41
C VAL A 183 10.32 -23.28 -21.33
N GLY A 184 9.94 -23.87 -22.47
CA GLY A 184 8.95 -24.96 -22.54
C GLY A 184 7.50 -24.50 -22.69
N GLY A 185 7.25 -23.22 -22.89
CA GLY A 185 5.95 -22.65 -23.19
C GLY A 185 5.61 -22.66 -24.70
N PRO A 186 4.52 -22.01 -25.11
CA PRO A 186 4.14 -21.87 -26.51
C PRO A 186 5.12 -20.98 -27.30
N ASP A 187 5.08 -21.05 -28.64
CA ASP A 187 5.82 -20.10 -29.51
C ASP A 187 5.14 -18.72 -29.47
N GLU A 188 5.36 -17.99 -28.40
CA GLU A 188 4.79 -16.67 -28.12
C GLU A 188 5.85 -15.75 -27.54
N LYS A 189 5.84 -14.48 -27.94
CA LYS A 189 6.75 -13.47 -27.43
C LYS A 189 6.42 -13.14 -25.99
N ILE A 190 7.46 -12.98 -25.18
CA ILE A 190 7.33 -12.52 -23.79
C ILE A 190 7.10 -11.01 -23.79
N LEU A 191 6.08 -10.57 -23.04
CA LEU A 191 5.81 -9.18 -22.69
C LEU A 191 6.17 -8.99 -21.21
N LEU A 192 7.19 -8.18 -20.92
CA LEU A 192 7.52 -7.81 -19.54
C LEU A 192 6.58 -6.72 -19.05
N VAL A 193 5.94 -6.94 -17.92
CA VAL A 193 5.13 -5.93 -17.23
C VAL A 193 5.80 -5.63 -15.90
N THR A 194 6.30 -4.41 -15.77
CA THR A 194 7.18 -4.00 -14.68
C THR A 194 6.64 -2.77 -13.95
N ARG A 195 7.40 -2.25 -13.01
CA ARG A 195 7.06 -1.12 -12.16
C ARG A 195 8.16 -0.06 -12.23
N PRO A 196 7.87 1.22 -11.91
CA PRO A 196 8.87 2.27 -11.84
C PRO A 196 9.85 2.06 -10.69
N ASP A 197 10.97 2.78 -10.71
CA ASP A 197 12.02 2.70 -9.69
C ASP A 197 11.54 3.08 -8.27
N SER A 198 10.45 3.85 -8.17
CA SER A 198 9.80 4.18 -6.88
C SER A 198 9.11 2.98 -6.24
N SER A 199 8.85 1.89 -6.98
CA SER A 199 8.18 0.69 -6.48
C SER A 199 9.07 -0.10 -5.52
N GLY A 200 8.56 -0.39 -4.33
CA GLY A 200 9.18 -1.33 -3.40
C GLY A 200 9.03 -2.78 -3.87
N THR A 201 7.87 -3.12 -4.47
CA THR A 201 7.62 -4.43 -5.08
C THR A 201 8.70 -4.78 -6.11
N ARG A 202 9.02 -3.82 -7.01
CA ARG A 202 10.12 -3.97 -7.95
C ARG A 202 11.46 -4.17 -7.25
N ALA A 203 11.73 -3.37 -6.22
CA ALA A 203 12.98 -3.46 -5.48
C ALA A 203 13.16 -4.83 -4.81
N LEU A 204 12.12 -5.35 -4.14
CA LEU A 204 12.13 -6.69 -3.55
C LEU A 204 12.31 -7.78 -4.61
N PHE A 205 11.56 -7.70 -5.72
CA PHE A 205 11.64 -8.67 -6.79
C PHE A 205 13.02 -8.68 -7.44
N THR A 206 13.55 -7.51 -7.79
CA THR A 206 14.90 -7.36 -8.35
C THR A 206 15.97 -7.94 -7.41
N LYS A 207 15.89 -7.63 -6.12
CA LYS A 207 16.86 -8.08 -5.11
C LYS A 207 16.85 -9.59 -4.93
N TRP A 208 15.68 -10.22 -4.81
CA TRP A 208 15.55 -11.59 -4.36
C TRP A 208 15.22 -12.61 -5.47
N ALA A 209 14.49 -12.19 -6.51
CA ALA A 209 14.20 -13.04 -7.66
C ALA A 209 15.26 -12.92 -8.76
N LEU A 210 15.80 -11.72 -8.96
CA LEU A 210 16.72 -11.44 -10.06
C LEU A 210 18.19 -11.29 -9.61
N ASP A 211 18.51 -11.54 -8.34
CA ASP A 211 19.87 -11.38 -7.76
C ASP A 211 20.47 -9.99 -8.05
N GLY A 212 19.64 -8.95 -8.04
CA GLY A 212 20.04 -7.58 -8.30
C GLY A 212 20.18 -7.20 -9.77
N ASN A 213 19.94 -8.14 -10.71
CA ASN A 213 19.99 -7.83 -12.13
C ASN A 213 18.82 -6.91 -12.52
N GLN A 214 19.14 -5.87 -13.29
CA GLN A 214 18.14 -4.88 -13.71
C GLN A 214 17.22 -5.45 -14.79
N GLU A 215 15.96 -5.09 -14.70
CA GLU A 215 14.95 -5.43 -15.68
C GLU A 215 15.22 -4.75 -17.02
N SER A 216 14.96 -5.46 -18.12
CA SER A 216 15.10 -4.92 -19.47
C SER A 216 14.00 -3.88 -19.74
N SER A 217 14.39 -2.77 -20.38
CA SER A 217 13.48 -1.74 -20.91
C SER A 217 13.38 -1.80 -22.44
N GLY A 218 13.48 -3.00 -23.02
CA GLY A 218 13.49 -3.23 -24.48
C GLY A 218 12.11 -3.14 -25.13
N ALA A 219 11.99 -3.60 -26.40
CA ALA A 219 10.81 -3.45 -27.24
C ALA A 219 9.52 -4.18 -26.76
N SER A 220 9.65 -5.13 -25.83
CA SER A 220 8.52 -5.91 -25.26
C SER A 220 8.39 -5.63 -23.77
N TYR A 221 8.16 -4.37 -23.42
CA TYR A 221 8.13 -3.85 -22.07
C TYR A 221 6.96 -2.88 -21.87
N LEU A 222 6.25 -3.05 -20.77
CA LEU A 222 5.24 -2.11 -20.28
C LEU A 222 5.54 -1.79 -18.81
N GLU A 223 5.51 -0.53 -18.46
CA GLU A 223 5.62 -0.08 -17.08
C GLU A 223 4.23 0.36 -16.57
N THR A 224 3.91 -0.03 -15.35
CA THR A 224 2.62 0.28 -14.70
C THR A 224 2.86 0.97 -13.36
N ASP A 225 2.04 1.94 -13.02
CA ASP A 225 2.27 2.79 -11.85
C ASP A 225 1.98 2.10 -10.52
N ASN A 226 1.11 1.09 -10.50
CA ASN A 226 0.72 0.38 -9.28
C ASN A 226 0.45 -1.12 -9.51
N SER A 227 0.31 -1.86 -8.40
CA SER A 227 0.10 -3.31 -8.42
C SER A 227 -1.21 -3.72 -9.09
N GLY A 228 -2.27 -2.94 -8.94
CA GLY A 228 -3.56 -3.23 -9.59
C GLY A 228 -3.48 -3.12 -11.11
N GLU A 229 -2.82 -2.09 -11.63
CA GLU A 229 -2.59 -1.93 -13.07
C GLU A 229 -1.70 -3.04 -13.63
N LEU A 230 -0.67 -3.47 -12.88
CA LEU A 230 0.17 -4.58 -13.28
C LEU A 230 -0.66 -5.86 -13.42
N LEU A 231 -1.53 -6.15 -12.45
CA LEU A 231 -2.44 -7.28 -12.51
C LEU A 231 -3.32 -7.26 -13.78
N GLU A 232 -4.01 -6.16 -14.03
CA GLU A 232 -4.89 -6.02 -15.19
C GLU A 232 -4.10 -6.08 -16.52
N THR A 233 -2.88 -5.55 -16.54
CA THR A 233 -2.02 -5.61 -17.73
C THR A 233 -1.58 -7.04 -18.01
N VAL A 234 -1.15 -7.82 -17.01
CA VAL A 234 -0.78 -9.25 -17.20
C VAL A 234 -2.00 -10.07 -17.60
N LYS A 235 -3.14 -9.86 -16.96
CA LYS A 235 -4.40 -10.53 -17.28
C LYS A 235 -4.83 -10.29 -18.73
N SER A 236 -4.67 -9.09 -19.24
CA SER A 236 -5.14 -8.68 -20.57
C SER A 236 -4.21 -9.05 -21.73
N ASN A 237 -2.97 -9.47 -21.45
CA ASN A 237 -1.96 -9.74 -22.47
C ASN A 237 -1.43 -11.18 -22.35
N LYS A 238 -1.67 -12.00 -23.40
CA LYS A 238 -1.40 -13.44 -23.39
C LYS A 238 0.05 -13.82 -23.11
N GLY A 239 1.02 -13.13 -23.70
CA GLY A 239 2.45 -13.39 -23.48
C GLY A 239 3.03 -12.71 -22.26
N ALA A 240 2.23 -12.10 -21.38
CA ALA A 240 2.71 -11.27 -20.30
C ALA A 240 3.24 -12.05 -19.10
N ILE A 241 4.31 -11.50 -18.53
CA ILE A 241 4.86 -11.83 -17.20
C ILE A 241 5.10 -10.55 -16.42
N GLY A 242 4.78 -10.57 -15.14
CA GLY A 242 5.06 -9.52 -14.18
C GLY A 242 5.27 -10.11 -12.79
N TYR A 243 5.13 -9.29 -11.75
CA TYR A 243 5.25 -9.72 -10.37
C TYR A 243 4.28 -8.97 -9.45
N LEU A 244 3.71 -9.71 -8.49
CA LEU A 244 2.75 -9.17 -7.53
C LEU A 244 2.91 -9.81 -6.16
N ALA A 245 2.41 -9.09 -5.16
CA ALA A 245 2.20 -9.65 -3.84
C ALA A 245 1.09 -10.70 -3.85
N LEU A 246 1.20 -11.72 -2.97
CA LEU A 246 0.18 -12.75 -2.80
C LEU A 246 -1.20 -12.17 -2.49
N SER A 247 -1.27 -11.01 -1.84
CA SER A 247 -2.52 -10.32 -1.53
C SER A 247 -3.41 -10.04 -2.76
N TYR A 248 -2.81 -9.84 -3.92
CA TYR A 248 -3.54 -9.68 -5.18
C TYR A 248 -3.96 -11.01 -5.83
N LEU A 249 -3.46 -12.14 -5.33
CA LEU A 249 -3.63 -13.46 -5.93
C LEU A 249 -4.61 -14.36 -5.18
N VAL A 250 -4.90 -14.07 -3.90
CA VAL A 250 -5.72 -14.93 -3.01
C VAL A 250 -7.07 -15.32 -3.63
N ASN A 251 -7.75 -14.39 -4.30
CA ASN A 251 -9.06 -14.61 -4.92
C ASN A 251 -9.03 -14.42 -6.44
N ASN A 252 -7.84 -14.37 -7.04
CA ASN A 252 -7.68 -14.10 -8.46
C ASN A 252 -7.28 -15.38 -9.21
N LYS A 253 -8.04 -15.70 -10.27
CA LYS A 253 -7.79 -16.86 -11.15
C LYS A 253 -7.40 -16.43 -12.57
N ASP A 254 -7.35 -15.15 -12.83
CA ASP A 254 -7.10 -14.58 -14.15
C ASP A 254 -5.61 -14.53 -14.49
N VAL A 255 -4.76 -14.70 -13.49
CA VAL A 255 -3.30 -14.83 -13.63
C VAL A 255 -2.81 -16.06 -12.86
N THR A 256 -1.68 -16.60 -13.28
CA THR A 256 -1.09 -17.79 -12.65
C THR A 256 0.24 -17.43 -11.98
N PRO A 257 0.37 -17.64 -10.66
CA PRO A 257 1.67 -17.52 -9.99
C PRO A 257 2.62 -18.64 -10.43
N VAL A 258 3.90 -18.29 -10.62
CA VAL A 258 4.95 -19.19 -11.07
C VAL A 258 5.84 -19.59 -9.90
N SER A 259 6.09 -20.88 -9.76
CA SER A 259 7.09 -21.40 -8.80
C SER A 259 8.51 -21.05 -9.27
N ILE A 260 9.41 -20.86 -8.31
CA ILE A 260 10.84 -20.65 -8.58
C ILE A 260 11.60 -21.89 -8.08
N ASP A 261 12.36 -22.54 -8.97
CA ASP A 261 13.10 -23.78 -8.67
C ASP A 261 12.24 -24.87 -7.99
N GLY A 262 10.97 -24.96 -8.41
CA GLY A 262 9.99 -25.93 -7.87
C GLY A 262 9.33 -25.49 -6.56
N VAL A 263 9.68 -24.34 -6.01
CA VAL A 263 9.07 -23.80 -4.77
C VAL A 263 7.95 -22.83 -5.10
N ALA A 264 6.74 -23.16 -4.68
CA ALA A 264 5.58 -22.30 -4.90
C ALA A 264 5.57 -21.07 -3.96
N PRO A 265 5.08 -19.90 -4.45
CA PRO A 265 4.92 -18.70 -3.63
C PRO A 265 3.72 -18.86 -2.69
N THR A 266 3.95 -19.47 -1.54
CA THR A 266 2.94 -19.65 -0.49
C THR A 266 3.44 -19.07 0.83
N LEU A 267 2.52 -18.71 1.73
CA LEU A 267 2.90 -18.22 3.06
C LEU A 267 3.72 -19.27 3.83
N GLU A 268 3.37 -20.56 3.73
CA GLU A 268 4.10 -21.65 4.38
C GLU A 268 5.57 -21.72 3.89
N ASN A 269 5.78 -21.67 2.58
CA ASN A 269 7.12 -21.67 2.00
C ASN A 269 7.89 -20.38 2.32
N THR A 270 7.18 -19.27 2.49
CA THR A 270 7.75 -17.98 2.93
C THR A 270 8.18 -18.07 4.39
N TYR A 271 7.31 -18.53 5.28
CA TYR A 271 7.62 -18.66 6.71
C TYR A 271 8.84 -19.54 6.96
N SER A 272 8.94 -20.65 6.24
CA SER A 272 10.09 -21.57 6.34
C SER A 272 11.36 -21.08 5.64
N GLY A 273 11.30 -19.95 4.91
CA GLY A 273 12.42 -19.43 4.12
C GLY A 273 12.72 -20.21 2.85
N LYS A 274 11.90 -21.20 2.47
CA LYS A 274 12.06 -21.97 1.23
C LYS A 274 11.80 -21.10 0.00
N TYR A 275 10.74 -20.27 0.03
CA TYR A 275 10.47 -19.35 -1.06
C TYR A 275 11.30 -18.07 -0.87
N PRO A 276 12.11 -17.66 -1.88
CA PRO A 276 13.13 -16.64 -1.67
C PRO A 276 12.61 -15.20 -1.75
N VAL A 277 11.47 -14.93 -2.40
CA VAL A 277 11.05 -13.55 -2.73
C VAL A 277 10.02 -13.06 -1.73
N TRP A 278 10.49 -12.48 -0.63
CA TRP A 278 9.67 -11.90 0.42
C TRP A 278 10.38 -10.73 1.10
N GLY A 279 9.66 -9.93 1.85
CA GLY A 279 10.18 -8.84 2.65
C GLY A 279 9.25 -8.53 3.82
N TYR A 280 9.62 -7.54 4.62
CA TYR A 280 8.70 -6.92 5.58
C TYR A 280 7.94 -5.80 4.89
N GLU A 281 6.72 -5.58 5.34
CA GLU A 281 5.95 -4.37 5.09
C GLU A 281 6.12 -3.44 6.27
N HIS A 282 6.45 -2.23 5.97
CA HIS A 282 6.77 -1.18 6.92
C HIS A 282 5.76 -0.05 6.83
N MET A 283 5.37 0.50 7.98
CA MET A 283 4.72 1.78 8.11
C MET A 283 5.67 2.71 8.85
N TYR A 284 6.16 3.74 8.18
CA TYR A 284 7.08 4.70 8.76
C TYR A 284 6.35 5.94 9.26
N THR A 285 6.78 6.47 10.42
CA THR A 285 6.36 7.78 10.91
C THR A 285 7.57 8.70 11.04
N LYS A 286 7.38 10.02 10.89
CA LYS A 286 8.44 10.99 11.13
C LYS A 286 8.53 11.28 12.63
N GLY A 287 9.50 10.65 13.28
CA GLY A 287 9.61 10.65 14.75
C GLY A 287 8.45 9.87 15.40
N GLU A 288 8.21 10.15 16.70
CA GLU A 288 7.15 9.48 17.46
C GLU A 288 5.77 9.84 16.94
N PRO A 289 4.87 8.85 16.71
CA PRO A 289 3.54 9.07 16.21
C PRO A 289 2.66 9.81 17.22
N ASN A 290 1.77 10.69 16.73
CA ASN A 290 0.72 11.26 17.56
C ASN A 290 -0.28 10.17 18.03
N GLN A 291 -1.17 10.51 18.95
CA GLN A 291 -2.07 9.54 19.59
C GLN A 291 -3.00 8.83 18.58
N ALA A 292 -3.49 9.53 17.55
CA ALA A 292 -4.38 8.94 16.54
C ALA A 292 -3.61 7.96 15.63
N VAL A 293 -2.42 8.35 15.19
CA VAL A 293 -1.52 7.50 14.39
C VAL A 293 -1.10 6.27 15.20
N LYS A 294 -0.70 6.48 16.47
CA LYS A 294 -0.34 5.38 17.37
C LYS A 294 -1.49 4.39 17.57
N ALA A 295 -2.71 4.87 17.78
CA ALA A 295 -3.88 4.01 17.95
C ALA A 295 -4.15 3.15 16.73
N PHE A 296 -3.96 3.69 15.52
CA PHE A 296 -4.09 2.92 14.28
C PHE A 296 -2.98 1.90 14.11
N LEU A 297 -1.72 2.28 14.38
CA LEU A 297 -0.57 1.37 14.30
C LEU A 297 -0.69 0.22 15.31
N ASP A 298 -1.08 0.52 16.56
CA ASP A 298 -1.33 -0.50 17.59
C ASP A 298 -2.44 -1.47 17.15
N TYR A 299 -3.47 -0.98 16.46
CA TYR A 299 -4.56 -1.80 15.94
C TYR A 299 -4.13 -2.74 14.81
N ILE A 300 -3.49 -2.20 13.76
CA ILE A 300 -3.09 -3.02 12.60
C ILE A 300 -2.02 -4.05 12.97
N MET A 301 -1.18 -3.76 13.97
CA MET A 301 -0.16 -4.68 14.50
C MET A 301 -0.67 -5.60 15.60
N SER A 302 -1.94 -5.50 16.01
CA SER A 302 -2.50 -6.35 17.07
C SER A 302 -2.68 -7.81 16.63
N ASP A 303 -2.60 -8.74 17.59
CA ASP A 303 -2.85 -10.16 17.34
C ASP A 303 -4.27 -10.41 16.83
N GLU A 304 -5.23 -9.58 17.21
CA GLU A 304 -6.62 -9.68 16.78
C GLU A 304 -6.74 -9.38 15.27
N TYR A 305 -6.15 -8.27 14.81
CA TYR A 305 -6.15 -7.93 13.39
C TYR A 305 -5.29 -8.93 12.59
N GLY A 306 -4.18 -9.38 13.14
CA GLY A 306 -3.26 -10.36 12.55
C GLY A 306 -3.93 -11.67 12.10
N LYS A 307 -5.03 -12.08 12.77
CA LYS A 307 -5.81 -13.26 12.35
C LYS A 307 -6.41 -13.14 10.94
N ASN A 308 -6.59 -11.93 10.45
CA ASN A 308 -7.16 -11.66 9.12
C ASN A 308 -6.09 -11.51 8.03
N MET A 309 -4.84 -11.29 8.39
CA MET A 309 -3.76 -11.01 7.43
C MET A 309 -3.51 -12.18 6.48
N GLU A 310 -3.42 -13.41 7.00
CA GLU A 310 -3.13 -14.60 6.18
C GLU A 310 -4.23 -14.89 5.15
N ALA A 311 -5.49 -14.65 5.52
CA ALA A 311 -6.62 -14.79 4.60
C ALA A 311 -6.55 -13.77 3.45
N GLN A 312 -5.85 -12.67 3.65
CA GLN A 312 -5.61 -11.62 2.64
C GLN A 312 -4.27 -11.79 1.91
N GLY A 313 -3.52 -12.88 2.17
CA GLY A 313 -2.24 -13.17 1.52
C GLY A 313 -1.03 -12.45 2.11
N TYR A 314 -1.16 -11.83 3.29
CA TYR A 314 -0.04 -11.25 4.04
C TYR A 314 0.42 -12.21 5.14
N GLY A 315 1.72 -12.26 5.38
CA GLY A 315 2.29 -13.10 6.41
C GLY A 315 2.35 -12.38 7.76
N VAL A 316 2.16 -13.15 8.83
CA VAL A 316 2.34 -12.68 10.21
C VAL A 316 3.82 -12.73 10.57
N SER A 317 4.43 -11.58 10.89
CA SER A 317 5.88 -11.48 11.11
C SER A 317 6.41 -12.42 12.20
N SER A 318 5.64 -12.67 13.26
CA SER A 318 6.02 -13.59 14.35
C SER A 318 6.06 -15.08 13.94
N LYS A 319 5.49 -15.45 12.79
CA LYS A 319 5.54 -16.82 12.24
C LYS A 319 6.77 -17.08 11.38
N MET A 320 7.55 -16.06 11.07
CA MET A 320 8.77 -16.20 10.28
C MET A 320 9.82 -17.03 11.03
N GLN A 321 10.36 -18.05 10.36
CA GLN A 321 11.45 -18.89 10.86
C GLN A 321 12.82 -18.40 10.40
N VAL A 322 12.84 -17.37 9.55
CA VAL A 322 14.02 -16.71 8.99
C VAL A 322 13.86 -15.20 9.09
N THR A 323 14.97 -14.48 9.10
CA THR A 323 15.00 -13.00 9.21
C THR A 323 15.75 -12.38 8.04
N ARG A 324 15.50 -11.10 7.80
CA ARG A 324 16.20 -10.25 6.81
C ARG A 324 16.52 -8.89 7.42
#